data_1f4baf441c91291e51fa2d51770351ca
#
_entry.id   1f4baf441c91291e51fa2d51770351ca
#
_cell.length_a   1.000
_cell.length_b   1.000
_cell.length_c   1.000
_cell.angle_alpha   90.00
_cell.angle_beta   90.00
_cell.angle_gamma   90.00
#
_symmetry.space_group_name_H-M   'P 1'
#
loop_
_entity.id
_entity.type
_entity.pdbx_description
1 polymer ?
#
loop_
_entity_poly.entity_id
_entity_poly.type
_entity_poly.pdbx_seq_one_letter_code
_entity_poly.pdbx_strand_id
1 'polypeptide(L)'
;MPDGRSETVSGDTGQAAGVQNKKIGFLSFGFWRDVPGSRARSAADSLLQTIELAQAAEEIGVDGAFVRVHHFERQLASPFPLLSAIGARTSRIEIGTAVIDMRYENPLYMAEEAAAADLISGGRLQLGVSRGSPEIALRGAESFGYVPADGESAADNARRKTEIFLAAVNGAAVARTDPERTGISGGLAIQPQSPGLADRIWWGSGTRATAQWAAAKGLNLQSSTLLTEDTGVPFDQLQAEQIRLYRQAWAEQGWAREPRVSVSRSVLPITEDIDRR
;
A
#
# COMPACT_ATOMS: atom_id res chain seq x y z
N MET A 1 -61.39 23.95 38.90
CA MET A 1 -60.87 23.48 37.57
C MET A 1 -59.63 24.25 37.26
N PRO A 2 -58.40 23.72 37.39
CA PRO A 2 -57.28 24.24 36.68
C PRO A 2 -56.71 23.17 35.72
N ASP A 3 -56.40 23.67 34.57
CA ASP A 3 -55.85 23.05 33.35
C ASP A 3 -54.49 22.46 33.61
N GLY A 4 -54.31 21.18 33.32
CA GLY A 4 -53.02 20.50 33.31
C GLY A 4 -52.41 20.51 31.93
N ARG A 5 -51.45 21.39 31.65
CA ARG A 5 -50.58 21.29 30.48
C ARG A 5 -49.40 20.37 30.78
N SER A 6 -49.33 19.26 30.14
CA SER A 6 -48.14 18.40 30.12
C SER A 6 -47.14 18.98 29.12
N GLU A 7 -46.01 19.46 29.60
CA GLU A 7 -44.83 19.75 28.77
C GLU A 7 -44.15 18.45 28.41
N THR A 8 -44.20 18.11 27.14
CA THR A 8 -43.34 17.05 26.57
C THR A 8 -41.94 17.60 26.37
N VAL A 9 -41.02 17.18 27.22
CA VAL A 9 -39.57 17.40 27.02
C VAL A 9 -39.11 16.49 25.89
N SER A 10 -38.85 17.08 24.74
CA SER A 10 -38.19 16.37 23.61
C SER A 10 -36.73 16.18 23.99
N GLY A 11 -36.37 14.96 24.37
CA GLY A 11 -34.98 14.59 24.58
C GLY A 11 -34.26 14.55 23.23
N ASP A 12 -33.37 15.52 23.04
CA ASP A 12 -32.37 15.50 21.98
C ASP A 12 -31.37 14.36 22.25
N THR A 13 -31.61 13.20 21.67
CA THR A 13 -30.62 12.13 21.64
C THR A 13 -29.55 12.47 20.61
N GLY A 14 -28.59 13.28 21.03
CA GLY A 14 -27.36 13.48 20.30
C GLY A 14 -26.74 12.12 19.96
N GLN A 15 -26.84 11.73 18.72
CA GLN A 15 -26.25 10.52 18.19
C GLN A 15 -24.73 10.68 18.35
N ALA A 16 -24.15 10.03 19.36
CA ALA A 16 -22.71 9.96 19.54
C ALA A 16 -22.12 9.41 18.24
N ALA A 17 -21.30 10.23 17.55
CA ALA A 17 -20.56 9.80 16.38
C ALA A 17 -19.79 8.53 16.76
N GLY A 18 -20.19 7.40 16.19
CA GLY A 18 -19.62 6.10 16.50
C GLY A 18 -18.11 6.16 16.31
N VAL A 19 -17.36 5.80 17.35
CA VAL A 19 -15.91 5.67 17.29
C VAL A 19 -15.61 4.61 16.24
N GLN A 20 -15.20 5.05 15.04
CA GLN A 20 -14.72 4.13 14.02
C GLN A 20 -13.46 3.46 14.57
N ASN A 21 -13.52 2.16 14.81
CA ASN A 21 -12.36 1.39 15.21
C ASN A 21 -11.30 1.48 14.11
N LYS A 22 -10.08 1.84 14.51
CA LYS A 22 -8.95 1.85 13.59
C LYS A 22 -8.60 0.43 13.19
N LYS A 23 -8.31 0.21 11.91
CA LYS A 23 -7.77 -1.05 11.44
C LYS A 23 -6.33 -1.22 11.90
N ILE A 24 -5.98 -2.44 12.28
CA ILE A 24 -4.64 -2.83 12.72
C ILE A 24 -4.12 -3.90 11.76
N GLY A 25 -2.92 -3.67 11.24
CA GLY A 25 -2.21 -4.63 10.39
C GLY A 25 -0.77 -4.82 10.85
N PHE A 26 -0.12 -5.83 10.33
CA PHE A 26 1.32 -6.01 10.49
C PHE A 26 2.06 -5.74 9.17
N LEU A 27 3.34 -5.40 9.28
CA LEU A 27 4.28 -5.28 8.16
C LEU A 27 5.43 -6.25 8.39
N SER A 28 5.56 -7.26 7.52
CA SER A 28 6.67 -8.20 7.51
C SER A 28 7.74 -7.79 6.51
N PHE A 29 8.99 -7.82 6.94
CA PHE A 29 10.16 -7.69 6.05
C PHE A 29 10.56 -9.05 5.45
N GLY A 30 10.15 -10.15 6.07
CA GLY A 30 10.52 -11.49 5.67
C GLY A 30 12.02 -11.74 5.69
N PHE A 31 12.69 -11.25 6.72
CA PHE A 31 14.12 -11.46 6.92
C PHE A 31 14.42 -12.96 7.06
N TRP A 32 15.46 -13.43 6.36
CA TRP A 32 15.95 -14.79 6.55
C TRP A 32 17.47 -14.82 6.70
N ARG A 33 17.91 -15.65 7.64
CA ARG A 33 19.34 -15.80 7.95
C ARG A 33 19.64 -17.18 8.48
N ASP A 34 20.61 -17.86 7.89
CA ASP A 34 21.05 -19.17 8.38
C ASP A 34 22.01 -19.00 9.54
N VAL A 35 21.44 -18.82 10.73
CA VAL A 35 22.17 -18.72 11.99
C VAL A 35 21.46 -19.56 13.06
N PRO A 36 22.18 -20.05 14.11
CA PRO A 36 21.57 -20.74 15.23
C PRO A 36 20.43 -19.92 15.85
N GLY A 37 19.31 -20.56 16.13
CA GLY A 37 18.13 -19.94 16.72
C GLY A 37 17.18 -19.28 15.72
N SER A 38 17.58 -19.03 14.45
CA SER A 38 16.67 -18.52 13.44
C SER A 38 15.66 -19.59 13.01
N ARG A 39 14.37 -19.24 12.96
CA ARG A 39 13.30 -20.06 12.38
C ARG A 39 13.14 -19.84 10.88
N ALA A 40 13.54 -18.68 10.36
CA ALA A 40 13.60 -18.38 8.93
C ALA A 40 15.05 -18.42 8.47
N ARG A 41 15.55 -19.60 8.07
CA ARG A 41 16.95 -19.85 7.70
C ARG A 41 17.19 -19.70 6.21
N SER A 42 16.15 -19.87 5.42
CA SER A 42 16.15 -19.80 3.96
C SER A 42 15.07 -18.84 3.43
N ALA A 43 15.18 -18.46 2.15
CA ALA A 43 14.14 -17.72 1.47
C ALA A 43 12.80 -18.48 1.44
N ALA A 44 12.85 -19.80 1.29
CA ALA A 44 11.66 -20.65 1.32
C ALA A 44 10.95 -20.59 2.68
N ASP A 45 11.71 -20.69 3.78
CA ASP A 45 11.14 -20.57 5.13
C ASP A 45 10.45 -19.21 5.31
N SER A 46 11.09 -18.13 4.87
CA SER A 46 10.53 -16.79 4.99
C SER A 46 9.22 -16.62 4.21
N LEU A 47 9.16 -17.13 2.98
CA LEU A 47 7.95 -17.06 2.16
C LEU A 47 6.81 -17.88 2.77
N LEU A 48 7.06 -19.13 3.15
CA LEU A 48 6.04 -20.01 3.73
C LEU A 48 5.54 -19.50 5.08
N GLN A 49 6.44 -19.07 5.96
CA GLN A 49 6.07 -18.49 7.26
C GLN A 49 5.30 -17.17 7.11
N THR A 50 5.55 -16.39 6.06
CA THR A 50 4.76 -15.16 5.80
C THR A 50 3.32 -15.51 5.44
N ILE A 51 3.08 -16.60 4.70
CA ILE A 51 1.72 -17.09 4.40
C ILE A 51 1.03 -17.56 5.68
N GLU A 52 1.72 -18.37 6.49
CA GLU A 52 1.21 -18.87 7.79
C GLU A 52 0.90 -17.72 8.75
N LEU A 53 1.77 -16.71 8.80
CA LEU A 53 1.58 -15.52 9.63
C LEU A 53 0.32 -14.74 9.22
N ALA A 54 0.05 -14.61 7.92
CA ALA A 54 -1.15 -13.92 7.43
C ALA A 54 -2.42 -14.71 7.81
N GLN A 55 -2.41 -16.04 7.73
CA GLN A 55 -3.52 -16.89 8.16
C GLN A 55 -3.77 -16.75 9.67
N ALA A 56 -2.73 -16.90 10.49
CA ALA A 56 -2.83 -16.74 11.93
C ALA A 56 -3.31 -15.35 12.35
N ALA A 57 -2.84 -14.31 11.67
CA ALA A 57 -3.30 -12.95 11.90
C ALA A 57 -4.78 -12.77 11.57
N GLU A 58 -5.27 -13.37 10.49
CA GLU A 58 -6.70 -13.39 10.16
C GLU A 58 -7.52 -14.09 11.23
N GLU A 59 -7.05 -15.24 11.74
CA GLU A 59 -7.73 -16.03 12.79
C GLU A 59 -7.94 -15.24 14.08
N ILE A 60 -6.95 -14.44 14.49
CA ILE A 60 -7.03 -13.60 15.69
C ILE A 60 -7.68 -12.22 15.46
N GLY A 61 -8.15 -11.94 14.23
CA GLY A 61 -8.93 -10.74 13.92
C GLY A 61 -8.10 -9.53 13.49
N VAL A 62 -6.84 -9.68 13.09
CA VAL A 62 -6.03 -8.61 12.48
C VAL A 62 -6.63 -8.22 11.13
N ASP A 63 -6.62 -6.92 10.82
CA ASP A 63 -7.27 -6.38 9.63
C ASP A 63 -6.39 -6.40 8.37
N GLY A 64 -5.06 -6.40 8.50
CA GLY A 64 -4.16 -6.29 7.35
C GLY A 64 -2.83 -7.02 7.50
N ALA A 65 -2.40 -7.67 6.43
CA ALA A 65 -1.10 -8.34 6.29
C ALA A 65 -0.32 -7.66 5.15
N PHE A 66 0.72 -6.92 5.50
CA PHE A 66 1.54 -6.19 4.55
C PHE A 66 2.95 -6.74 4.48
N VAL A 67 3.53 -6.70 3.30
CA VAL A 67 4.90 -7.14 3.06
C VAL A 67 5.76 -5.99 2.55
N ARG A 68 6.99 -5.93 3.03
CA ARG A 68 8.01 -5.04 2.50
C ARG A 68 8.61 -5.66 1.24
N VAL A 69 8.98 -4.82 0.27
CA VAL A 69 9.67 -5.27 -0.96
C VAL A 69 11.06 -4.62 -1.01
N HIS A 70 12.11 -5.46 -1.02
CA HIS A 70 13.49 -5.02 -1.16
C HIS A 70 14.23 -5.93 -2.14
N HIS A 71 14.91 -5.32 -3.09
CA HIS A 71 15.78 -6.03 -4.04
C HIS A 71 17.18 -6.19 -3.48
N PHE A 72 17.91 -7.22 -3.93
CA PHE A 72 19.29 -7.54 -3.55
C PHE A 72 19.52 -7.83 -2.06
N GLU A 73 18.47 -7.95 -1.26
CA GLU A 73 18.53 -8.22 0.17
C GLU A 73 17.96 -9.60 0.50
N ARG A 74 18.35 -10.13 1.67
CA ARG A 74 17.76 -11.36 2.22
C ARG A 74 16.42 -11.06 2.87
N GLN A 75 15.49 -10.55 2.06
CA GLN A 75 14.14 -10.12 2.41
C GLN A 75 13.17 -10.49 1.30
N LEU A 76 11.88 -10.18 1.48
CA LEU A 76 10.88 -10.36 0.43
C LEU A 76 11.16 -9.37 -0.72
N ALA A 77 11.11 -9.86 -1.96
CA ALA A 77 11.42 -9.07 -3.16
C ALA A 77 10.36 -9.16 -4.26
N SER A 78 9.62 -10.29 -4.35
CA SER A 78 8.61 -10.54 -5.37
C SER A 78 7.23 -10.64 -4.72
N PRO A 79 6.47 -9.54 -4.64
CA PRO A 79 5.25 -9.50 -3.83
C PRO A 79 4.09 -10.26 -4.44
N PHE A 80 3.86 -10.24 -5.75
CA PHE A 80 2.61 -10.74 -6.35
C PHE A 80 2.39 -12.26 -6.20
N PRO A 81 3.38 -13.14 -6.39
CA PRO A 81 3.21 -14.57 -6.10
C PRO A 81 2.86 -14.83 -4.63
N LEU A 82 3.52 -14.11 -3.71
CA LEU A 82 3.29 -14.23 -2.28
C LEU A 82 1.89 -13.73 -1.88
N LEU A 83 1.50 -12.55 -2.35
CA LEU A 83 0.18 -11.97 -2.06
C LEU A 83 -0.94 -12.82 -2.67
N SER A 84 -0.75 -13.40 -3.86
CA SER A 84 -1.70 -14.33 -4.47
C SER A 84 -1.87 -15.59 -3.61
N ALA A 85 -0.75 -16.14 -3.11
CA ALA A 85 -0.79 -17.30 -2.21
C ALA A 85 -1.50 -16.98 -0.88
N ILE A 86 -1.20 -15.84 -0.25
CA ILE A 86 -1.90 -15.36 0.95
C ILE A 86 -3.39 -15.14 0.64
N GLY A 87 -3.70 -14.47 -0.48
CA GLY A 87 -5.06 -14.20 -0.91
C GLY A 87 -5.92 -15.45 -1.08
N ALA A 88 -5.33 -16.51 -1.64
CA ALA A 88 -5.98 -17.81 -1.81
C ALA A 88 -6.15 -18.62 -0.50
N ARG A 89 -5.38 -18.29 0.54
CA ARG A 89 -5.38 -18.97 1.84
C ARG A 89 -6.15 -18.23 2.94
N THR A 90 -6.59 -17.02 2.66
CA THR A 90 -7.32 -16.13 3.58
C THR A 90 -8.63 -15.68 2.93
N SER A 91 -9.55 -15.13 3.72
CA SER A 91 -10.89 -14.76 3.26
C SER A 91 -11.32 -13.33 3.60
N ARG A 92 -10.70 -12.70 4.59
CA ARG A 92 -11.11 -11.41 5.14
C ARG A 92 -9.99 -10.38 5.23
N ILE A 93 -8.79 -10.80 5.66
CA ILE A 93 -7.67 -9.89 5.91
C ILE A 93 -7.29 -9.13 4.63
N GLU A 94 -7.08 -7.82 4.74
CA GLU A 94 -6.50 -7.02 3.67
C GLU A 94 -5.04 -7.44 3.48
N ILE A 95 -4.62 -7.60 2.24
CA ILE A 95 -3.25 -8.00 1.91
C ILE A 95 -2.59 -6.92 1.06
N GLY A 96 -1.29 -6.70 1.21
CA GLY A 96 -0.68 -5.64 0.41
C GLY A 96 0.81 -5.46 0.62
N THR A 97 1.29 -4.34 0.09
CA THR A 97 2.70 -3.95 0.20
C THR A 97 2.86 -2.62 0.95
N ALA A 98 3.99 -2.48 1.62
CA ALA A 98 4.38 -1.22 2.22
C ALA A 98 5.94 -1.10 2.18
N VAL A 99 6.49 -0.84 0.99
CA VAL A 99 5.90 -0.54 -0.32
C VAL A 99 6.69 -1.22 -1.44
N ILE A 100 6.18 -1.22 -2.68
CA ILE A 100 6.95 -1.52 -3.90
C ILE A 100 7.71 -0.27 -4.34
N ASP A 101 8.93 -0.45 -4.80
CA ASP A 101 9.72 0.61 -5.43
C ASP A 101 9.46 0.67 -6.93
N MET A 102 8.74 1.70 -7.37
CA MET A 102 8.35 1.86 -8.77
C MET A 102 9.52 1.99 -9.74
N ARG A 103 10.73 2.28 -9.26
CA ARG A 103 11.93 2.33 -10.13
C ARG A 103 12.24 0.98 -10.75
N TYR A 104 11.94 -0.12 -10.02
CA TYR A 104 12.19 -1.51 -10.44
C TYR A 104 11.07 -2.12 -11.27
N GLU A 105 9.93 -1.44 -11.43
CA GLU A 105 8.74 -2.03 -12.01
C GLU A 105 8.56 -1.70 -13.50
N ASN A 106 8.05 -2.67 -14.25
CA ASN A 106 7.35 -2.38 -15.49
C ASN A 106 5.88 -2.08 -15.14
N PRO A 107 5.38 -0.87 -15.36
CA PRO A 107 4.05 -0.48 -14.88
C PRO A 107 2.91 -1.28 -15.50
N LEU A 108 3.07 -1.82 -16.72
CA LEU A 108 2.04 -2.61 -17.37
C LEU A 108 2.02 -4.06 -16.85
N TYR A 109 3.18 -4.72 -16.73
CA TYR A 109 3.25 -6.04 -16.07
C TYR A 109 2.74 -5.97 -14.63
N MET A 110 3.14 -4.94 -13.90
CA MET A 110 2.68 -4.72 -12.54
C MET A 110 1.15 -4.56 -12.47
N ALA A 111 0.53 -3.92 -13.46
CA ALA A 111 -0.92 -3.76 -13.49
C ALA A 111 -1.64 -5.10 -13.74
N GLU A 112 -1.10 -5.96 -14.62
CA GLU A 112 -1.62 -7.31 -14.84
C GLU A 112 -1.50 -8.19 -13.58
N GLU A 113 -0.33 -8.20 -12.96
CA GLU A 113 -0.07 -8.97 -11.74
C GLU A 113 -0.90 -8.48 -10.55
N ALA A 114 -1.03 -7.16 -10.38
CA ALA A 114 -1.85 -6.56 -9.34
C ALA A 114 -3.33 -6.92 -9.51
N ALA A 115 -3.85 -6.83 -10.73
CA ALA A 115 -5.23 -7.20 -11.02
C ALA A 115 -5.48 -8.69 -10.78
N ALA A 116 -4.55 -9.57 -11.20
CA ALA A 116 -4.64 -11.00 -10.95
C ALA A 116 -4.63 -11.31 -9.43
N ALA A 117 -3.70 -10.73 -8.67
CA ALA A 117 -3.61 -10.92 -7.22
C ALA A 117 -4.87 -10.40 -6.50
N ASP A 118 -5.42 -9.27 -6.96
CA ASP A 118 -6.63 -8.70 -6.39
C ASP A 118 -7.87 -9.56 -6.66
N LEU A 119 -8.02 -10.07 -7.86
CA LEU A 119 -9.09 -11.02 -8.23
C LEU A 119 -8.99 -12.33 -7.43
N ILE A 120 -7.80 -12.91 -7.30
CA ILE A 120 -7.56 -14.11 -6.49
C ILE A 120 -7.94 -13.87 -5.03
N SER A 121 -7.63 -12.70 -4.50
CA SER A 121 -7.96 -12.33 -3.12
C SER A 121 -9.40 -11.84 -2.91
N GLY A 122 -10.22 -11.76 -3.96
CA GLY A 122 -11.59 -11.25 -3.87
C GLY A 122 -11.68 -9.76 -3.56
N GLY A 123 -10.78 -8.95 -4.11
CA GLY A 123 -10.80 -7.49 -3.99
C GLY A 123 -10.18 -6.96 -2.67
N ARG A 124 -9.26 -7.71 -2.05
CA ARG A 124 -8.65 -7.36 -0.76
C ARG A 124 -7.24 -6.77 -0.88
N LEU A 125 -6.70 -6.64 -2.09
CA LEU A 125 -5.37 -6.08 -2.31
C LEU A 125 -5.32 -4.59 -1.96
N GLN A 126 -4.35 -4.20 -1.14
CA GLN A 126 -4.02 -2.84 -0.76
C GLN A 126 -2.58 -2.56 -1.21
N LEU A 127 -2.40 -2.08 -2.43
CA LEU A 127 -1.09 -2.03 -3.05
C LEU A 127 -0.38 -0.71 -2.77
N GLY A 128 0.63 -0.75 -1.91
CA GLY A 128 1.49 0.39 -1.60
C GLY A 128 2.68 0.47 -2.55
N VAL A 129 2.88 1.64 -3.14
CA VAL A 129 3.98 1.96 -4.04
C VAL A 129 4.70 3.22 -3.61
N SER A 130 5.95 3.41 -4.02
CA SER A 130 6.71 4.64 -3.75
C SER A 130 7.86 4.84 -4.72
N ARG A 131 8.64 5.87 -4.47
CA ARG A 131 9.95 6.08 -5.09
C ARG A 131 11.02 5.08 -4.63
N GLY A 132 10.73 4.29 -3.59
CA GLY A 132 11.70 3.44 -2.91
C GLY A 132 12.42 4.12 -1.74
N SER A 133 13.12 3.30 -0.98
CA SER A 133 14.00 3.70 0.14
C SER A 133 15.46 3.60 -0.30
N PRO A 134 16.40 4.10 0.52
CA PRO A 134 17.82 3.79 0.34
C PRO A 134 18.02 2.27 0.26
N GLU A 135 18.85 1.84 -0.66
CA GLU A 135 19.16 0.44 -0.95
C GLU A 135 20.68 0.21 -1.00
N ILE A 136 21.09 -1.04 -0.85
CA ILE A 136 22.52 -1.42 -0.90
C ILE A 136 23.08 -1.43 -2.31
N ALA A 137 22.22 -1.58 -3.31
CA ALA A 137 22.63 -1.64 -4.72
C ALA A 137 22.82 -0.24 -5.29
N LEU A 138 24.01 0.04 -5.82
CA LEU A 138 24.22 1.26 -6.59
C LEU A 138 23.51 1.13 -7.95
N ARG A 139 22.52 2.01 -8.18
CA ARG A 139 21.72 2.05 -9.41
C ARG A 139 21.04 0.69 -9.70
N GLY A 140 20.51 0.02 -8.66
CA GLY A 140 20.00 -1.34 -8.75
C GLY A 140 18.90 -1.54 -9.81
N ALA A 141 18.02 -0.57 -10.02
CA ALA A 141 16.96 -0.62 -11.02
C ALA A 141 17.49 -0.79 -12.46
N GLU A 142 18.69 -0.29 -12.75
CA GLU A 142 19.30 -0.43 -14.07
C GLU A 142 19.71 -1.87 -14.36
N SER A 143 20.05 -2.67 -13.35
CA SER A 143 20.29 -4.11 -13.50
C SER A 143 19.04 -4.87 -13.97
N PHE A 144 17.85 -4.31 -13.74
CA PHE A 144 16.57 -4.81 -14.25
C PHE A 144 16.18 -4.20 -15.61
N GLY A 145 17.09 -3.43 -16.23
CA GLY A 145 16.86 -2.78 -17.53
C GLY A 145 16.11 -1.43 -17.44
N TYR A 146 15.89 -0.89 -16.25
CA TYR A 146 15.17 0.37 -16.07
C TYR A 146 16.14 1.54 -15.88
N VAL A 147 16.63 2.07 -17.00
CA VAL A 147 17.48 3.25 -17.02
C VAL A 147 16.59 4.50 -17.06
N PRO A 148 16.74 5.45 -16.11
CA PRO A 148 16.04 6.73 -16.20
C PRO A 148 16.38 7.48 -17.48
N ALA A 149 15.45 8.30 -17.97
CA ALA A 149 15.75 9.19 -19.07
C ALA A 149 16.82 10.24 -18.68
N ASP A 150 17.50 10.81 -19.66
CA ASP A 150 18.51 11.83 -19.42
C ASP A 150 17.93 12.99 -18.61
N GLY A 151 18.55 13.30 -17.47
CA GLY A 151 18.08 14.34 -16.56
C GLY A 151 16.87 13.98 -15.69
N GLU A 152 16.28 12.80 -15.86
CA GLU A 152 15.14 12.35 -15.03
C GLU A 152 15.63 11.93 -13.62
N SER A 153 15.05 12.57 -12.59
CA SER A 153 15.32 12.14 -11.21
C SER A 153 14.66 10.80 -10.89
N ALA A 154 15.20 10.07 -9.90
CA ALA A 154 14.59 8.84 -9.41
C ALA A 154 13.13 9.06 -8.94
N ALA A 155 12.82 10.24 -8.41
CA ALA A 155 11.47 10.61 -7.99
C ALA A 155 10.54 10.79 -9.18
N ASP A 156 10.99 11.46 -10.23
CA ASP A 156 10.17 11.71 -11.43
C ASP A 156 9.94 10.41 -12.20
N ASN A 157 10.96 9.55 -12.32
CA ASN A 157 10.82 8.22 -12.90
C ASN A 157 9.76 7.39 -12.18
N ALA A 158 9.81 7.33 -10.84
CA ALA A 158 8.83 6.60 -10.06
C ALA A 158 7.41 7.16 -10.20
N ARG A 159 7.26 8.49 -10.21
CA ARG A 159 5.96 9.16 -10.43
C ARG A 159 5.39 8.86 -11.80
N ARG A 160 6.21 9.00 -12.85
CA ARG A 160 5.81 8.70 -14.23
C ARG A 160 5.36 7.24 -14.39
N LYS A 161 6.12 6.29 -13.84
CA LYS A 161 5.73 4.87 -13.85
C LYS A 161 4.44 4.62 -13.06
N THR A 162 4.25 5.32 -11.93
CA THR A 162 3.00 5.24 -11.16
C THR A 162 1.81 5.78 -11.95
N GLU A 163 1.96 6.85 -12.69
CA GLU A 163 0.89 7.41 -13.53
C GLU A 163 0.51 6.44 -14.67
N ILE A 164 1.49 5.79 -15.31
CA ILE A 164 1.23 4.74 -16.32
C ILE A 164 0.48 3.57 -15.69
N PHE A 165 0.91 3.12 -14.52
CA PHE A 165 0.27 2.05 -13.76
C PHE A 165 -1.19 2.40 -13.42
N LEU A 166 -1.44 3.60 -12.89
CA LEU A 166 -2.79 4.08 -12.57
C LEU A 166 -3.69 4.16 -13.80
N ALA A 167 -3.17 4.62 -14.94
CA ALA A 167 -3.91 4.64 -16.18
C ALA A 167 -4.28 3.21 -16.63
N ALA A 168 -3.35 2.27 -16.52
CA ALA A 168 -3.55 0.88 -16.89
C ALA A 168 -4.60 0.18 -16.02
N VAL A 169 -4.55 0.33 -14.70
CA VAL A 169 -5.55 -0.27 -13.78
C VAL A 169 -6.92 0.40 -13.88
N ASN A 170 -7.01 1.60 -14.46
CA ASN A 170 -8.25 2.28 -14.80
C ASN A 170 -8.75 1.94 -16.21
N GLY A 171 -8.13 0.97 -16.89
CA GLY A 171 -8.59 0.49 -18.20
C GLY A 171 -8.21 1.38 -19.39
N ALA A 172 -7.21 2.25 -19.24
CA ALA A 172 -6.71 3.03 -20.36
C ALA A 172 -6.16 2.11 -21.47
N ALA A 173 -6.40 2.47 -22.72
CA ALA A 173 -5.81 1.80 -23.87
C ALA A 173 -4.30 2.10 -23.94
N VAL A 174 -3.48 1.07 -23.88
CA VAL A 174 -2.01 1.14 -23.89
C VAL A 174 -1.38 0.58 -25.17
N ALA A 175 -2.17 -0.11 -25.99
CA ALA A 175 -1.78 -0.65 -27.27
C ALA A 175 -2.87 -0.39 -28.33
N ARG A 176 -2.56 -0.66 -29.58
CA ARG A 176 -3.52 -0.60 -30.68
C ARG A 176 -3.74 -1.97 -31.28
N THR A 177 -4.96 -2.23 -31.71
CA THR A 177 -5.27 -3.41 -32.54
C THR A 177 -4.59 -3.29 -33.91
N ASP A 178 -4.35 -4.44 -34.51
CA ASP A 178 -4.05 -4.55 -35.95
C ASP A 178 -5.37 -4.90 -36.70
N PRO A 179 -6.02 -3.93 -37.35
CA PRO A 179 -7.31 -4.16 -37.97
C PRO A 179 -7.26 -5.15 -39.14
N GLU A 180 -6.12 -5.27 -39.83
CA GLU A 180 -5.95 -6.19 -40.94
C GLU A 180 -5.97 -7.66 -40.46
N ARG A 181 -5.44 -7.92 -39.26
CA ARG A 181 -5.40 -9.26 -38.66
C ARG A 181 -6.63 -9.61 -37.86
N THR A 182 -7.22 -8.63 -37.17
CA THR A 182 -8.28 -8.85 -36.18
C THR A 182 -9.65 -8.47 -36.67
N GLY A 183 -9.77 -7.65 -37.72
CA GLY A 183 -11.03 -7.05 -38.14
C GLY A 183 -11.58 -5.99 -37.16
N ILE A 184 -10.85 -5.68 -36.10
CA ILE A 184 -11.26 -4.76 -35.02
C ILE A 184 -10.34 -3.55 -35.05
N SER A 185 -10.92 -2.35 -34.98
CA SER A 185 -10.18 -1.10 -34.83
C SER A 185 -10.33 -0.58 -33.42
N GLY A 186 -9.23 -0.02 -32.85
CA GLY A 186 -9.31 0.63 -31.55
C GLY A 186 -8.08 0.43 -30.67
N GLY A 187 -8.20 0.85 -29.43
CA GLY A 187 -7.19 0.67 -28.41
C GLY A 187 -7.44 -0.59 -27.57
N LEU A 188 -6.33 -1.14 -27.05
CA LEU A 188 -6.34 -2.29 -26.17
C LEU A 188 -5.91 -1.88 -24.77
N ALA A 189 -6.74 -2.15 -23.78
CA ALA A 189 -6.35 -2.12 -22.37
C ALA A 189 -5.68 -3.44 -21.98
N ILE A 190 -4.86 -3.42 -20.94
CA ILE A 190 -4.32 -4.64 -20.35
C ILE A 190 -5.44 -5.52 -19.76
N GLN A 191 -5.18 -6.82 -19.62
CA GLN A 191 -6.07 -7.78 -18.97
C GLN A 191 -5.25 -8.67 -18.01
N PRO A 192 -5.83 -9.13 -16.87
CA PRO A 192 -7.20 -8.84 -16.44
C PRO A 192 -7.38 -7.42 -15.90
N GLN A 193 -8.63 -6.97 -15.77
CA GLN A 193 -8.99 -5.77 -15.01
C GLN A 193 -9.65 -6.21 -13.69
N SER A 194 -9.32 -5.54 -12.58
CA SER A 194 -9.97 -5.76 -11.29
C SER A 194 -10.75 -4.53 -10.86
N PRO A 195 -12.10 -4.61 -10.78
CA PRO A 195 -12.93 -3.47 -10.42
C PRO A 195 -12.59 -2.88 -9.05
N GLY A 196 -12.40 -1.56 -8.98
CA GLY A 196 -12.11 -0.85 -7.75
C GLY A 196 -10.67 -1.00 -7.23
N LEU A 197 -9.77 -1.68 -7.95
CA LEU A 197 -8.35 -1.78 -7.57
C LEU A 197 -7.70 -0.41 -7.47
N ALA A 198 -8.01 0.51 -8.37
CA ALA A 198 -7.47 1.87 -8.35
C ALA A 198 -7.70 2.61 -7.02
N ASP A 199 -8.83 2.37 -6.35
CA ASP A 199 -9.15 2.97 -5.05
C ASP A 199 -8.34 2.38 -3.88
N ARG A 200 -7.65 1.27 -4.12
CA ARG A 200 -6.84 0.55 -3.13
C ARG A 200 -5.33 0.68 -3.36
N ILE A 201 -4.94 1.63 -4.19
CA ILE A 201 -3.52 1.99 -4.39
C ILE A 201 -3.11 3.04 -3.36
N TRP A 202 -1.93 2.86 -2.80
CA TRP A 202 -1.36 3.68 -1.75
C TRP A 202 -0.01 4.24 -2.15
N TRP A 203 0.30 5.44 -1.69
CA TRP A 203 1.62 6.03 -1.85
C TRP A 203 2.37 6.09 -0.53
N GLY A 204 3.55 5.46 -0.50
CA GLY A 204 4.50 5.58 0.60
C GLY A 204 5.21 6.92 0.55
N SER A 205 4.93 7.78 1.52
CA SER A 205 5.43 9.15 1.53
C SER A 205 6.36 9.41 2.71
N GLY A 206 7.55 9.95 2.40
CA GLY A 206 8.52 10.43 3.39
C GLY A 206 8.55 11.96 3.51
N THR A 207 7.78 12.72 2.69
CA THR A 207 7.78 14.18 2.71
C THR A 207 6.35 14.73 2.60
N ARG A 208 6.15 15.97 3.08
CA ARG A 208 4.87 16.68 2.96
C ARG A 208 4.47 16.88 1.49
N ALA A 209 5.41 17.28 0.64
CA ALA A 209 5.15 17.50 -0.78
C ALA A 209 4.71 16.23 -1.51
N THR A 210 5.28 15.05 -1.19
CA THR A 210 4.87 13.79 -1.81
C THR A 210 3.54 13.28 -1.29
N ALA A 211 3.15 13.64 -0.05
CA ALA A 211 1.82 13.36 0.47
C ALA A 211 0.73 14.18 -0.27
N GLN A 212 0.98 15.47 -0.52
CA GLN A 212 0.08 16.30 -1.31
C GLN A 212 -0.03 15.82 -2.77
N TRP A 213 1.08 15.37 -3.36
CA TRP A 213 1.07 14.75 -4.69
C TRP A 213 0.21 13.48 -4.72
N ALA A 214 0.32 12.63 -3.69
CA ALA A 214 -0.51 11.43 -3.57
C ALA A 214 -2.02 11.77 -3.54
N ALA A 215 -2.40 12.80 -2.78
CA ALA A 215 -3.76 13.31 -2.74
C ALA A 215 -4.24 13.79 -4.11
N ALA A 216 -3.41 14.55 -4.83
CA ALA A 216 -3.73 15.04 -6.17
C ALA A 216 -3.91 13.92 -7.20
N LYS A 217 -3.33 12.73 -6.96
CA LYS A 217 -3.47 11.53 -7.81
C LYS A 217 -4.56 10.56 -7.33
N GLY A 218 -5.31 10.89 -6.29
CA GLY A 218 -6.33 10.01 -5.74
C GLY A 218 -5.78 8.76 -5.05
N LEU A 219 -4.52 8.78 -4.60
CA LEU A 219 -3.86 7.67 -3.90
C LEU A 219 -4.08 7.75 -2.41
N ASN A 220 -4.29 6.62 -1.74
CA ASN A 220 -4.25 6.55 -0.28
C ASN A 220 -2.83 6.83 0.25
N LEU A 221 -2.71 7.23 1.50
CA LEU A 221 -1.42 7.59 2.10
C LEU A 221 -0.90 6.51 3.03
N GLN A 222 0.32 6.02 2.76
CA GLN A 222 1.14 5.31 3.75
C GLN A 222 2.21 6.30 4.25
N SER A 223 1.98 6.88 5.43
CA SER A 223 2.95 7.79 6.06
C SER A 223 4.11 6.98 6.60
N SER A 224 5.31 7.24 6.06
CA SER A 224 6.51 6.45 6.34
C SER A 224 7.00 6.62 7.79
N THR A 225 7.67 5.59 8.31
CA THR A 225 8.51 5.71 9.51
C THR A 225 9.83 6.43 9.21
N LEU A 226 10.20 6.55 7.94
CA LEU A 226 11.35 7.32 7.47
C LEU A 226 10.85 8.63 6.86
N LEU A 227 10.69 9.65 7.68
CA LEU A 227 10.49 11.01 7.20
C LEU A 227 11.85 11.58 6.85
N THR A 228 12.00 12.01 5.58
CA THR A 228 13.28 12.45 5.03
C THR A 228 13.48 13.96 5.11
N GLU A 229 12.51 14.68 5.69
CA GLU A 229 12.62 16.13 5.91
C GLU A 229 13.28 16.38 7.27
N ASP A 230 14.51 16.88 7.25
CA ASP A 230 15.19 17.35 8.45
C ASP A 230 14.75 18.78 8.77
N THR A 231 13.78 18.88 9.64
CA THR A 231 13.18 20.18 10.04
C THR A 231 13.40 20.52 11.51
N GLY A 232 14.04 19.62 12.27
CA GLY A 232 14.16 19.73 13.73
C GLY A 232 12.82 19.55 14.49
N VAL A 233 11.71 19.31 13.76
CA VAL A 233 10.39 19.03 14.35
C VAL A 233 10.33 17.58 14.81
N PRO A 234 9.76 17.26 16.01
CA PRO A 234 9.54 15.88 16.43
C PRO A 234 8.79 15.05 15.40
N PHE A 235 9.19 13.79 15.27
CA PHE A 235 8.68 12.87 14.24
C PHE A 235 7.14 12.76 14.23
N ASP A 236 6.50 12.65 15.38
CA ASP A 236 5.05 12.53 15.52
C ASP A 236 4.32 13.80 15.04
N GLN A 237 4.87 14.96 15.32
CA GLN A 237 4.32 16.25 14.87
C GLN A 237 4.48 16.42 13.34
N LEU A 238 5.65 16.09 12.81
CA LEU A 238 5.90 16.12 11.37
C LEU A 238 4.98 15.15 10.61
N GLN A 239 4.76 13.95 11.16
CA GLN A 239 3.83 12.99 10.58
C GLN A 239 2.38 13.47 10.66
N ALA A 240 1.97 14.06 11.77
CA ALA A 240 0.63 14.64 11.92
C ALA A 240 0.41 15.79 10.92
N GLU A 241 1.40 16.65 10.73
CA GLU A 241 1.36 17.72 9.72
C GLU A 241 1.26 17.16 8.29
N GLN A 242 2.06 16.15 7.96
CA GLN A 242 2.00 15.47 6.67
C GLN A 242 0.60 14.94 6.36
N ILE A 243 -0.04 14.28 7.35
CA ILE A 243 -1.39 13.75 7.21
C ILE A 243 -2.42 14.87 7.05
N ARG A 244 -2.28 15.97 7.80
CA ARG A 244 -3.16 17.13 7.68
C ARG A 244 -3.10 17.75 6.29
N LEU A 245 -1.90 17.98 5.77
CA LEU A 245 -1.69 18.54 4.43
C LEU A 245 -2.21 17.61 3.32
N TYR A 246 -2.02 16.30 3.48
CA TYR A 246 -2.59 15.30 2.59
C TYR A 246 -4.13 15.40 2.54
N ARG A 247 -4.79 15.43 3.70
CA ARG A 247 -6.25 15.51 3.78
C ARG A 247 -6.78 16.83 3.21
N GLN A 248 -6.09 17.92 3.44
CA GLN A 248 -6.43 19.22 2.85
C GLN A 248 -6.34 19.15 1.32
N ALA A 249 -5.22 18.69 0.78
CA ALA A 249 -5.02 18.54 -0.66
C ALA A 249 -6.05 17.57 -1.29
N TRP A 250 -6.42 16.51 -0.57
CA TRP A 250 -7.47 15.58 -1.01
C TRP A 250 -8.83 16.28 -1.15
N ALA A 251 -9.23 17.04 -0.15
CA ALA A 251 -10.50 17.78 -0.15
C ALA A 251 -10.56 18.79 -1.32
N GLU A 252 -9.44 19.42 -1.65
CA GLU A 252 -9.33 20.37 -2.76
C GLU A 252 -9.54 19.73 -4.14
N GLN A 253 -9.32 18.40 -4.27
CA GLN A 253 -9.51 17.66 -5.52
C GLN A 253 -10.97 17.25 -5.78
N GLY A 254 -11.81 17.21 -4.75
CA GLY A 254 -13.21 16.81 -4.89
C GLY A 254 -13.43 15.33 -5.24
N TRP A 255 -12.51 14.43 -4.82
CA TRP A 255 -12.69 13.00 -5.01
C TRP A 255 -13.96 12.48 -4.34
N ALA A 256 -14.70 11.61 -5.02
CA ALA A 256 -15.99 11.08 -4.52
C ALA A 256 -15.85 10.12 -3.32
N ARG A 257 -14.65 9.60 -3.06
CA ARG A 257 -14.38 8.68 -1.94
C ARG A 257 -13.59 9.35 -0.84
N GLU A 258 -13.68 8.80 0.35
CA GLU A 258 -12.82 9.20 1.46
C GLU A 258 -11.43 8.60 1.34
N PRO A 259 -10.37 9.37 1.67
CA PRO A 259 -9.01 8.87 1.63
C PRO A 259 -8.71 7.99 2.85
N ARG A 260 -7.91 6.96 2.64
CA ARG A 260 -7.37 6.16 3.74
C ARG A 260 -5.93 6.58 4.04
N VAL A 261 -5.60 6.56 5.33
CA VAL A 261 -4.25 6.89 5.81
C VAL A 261 -3.79 5.77 6.73
N SER A 262 -2.57 5.30 6.51
CA SER A 262 -1.88 4.39 7.41
C SER A 262 -0.61 5.00 7.98
N VAL A 263 -0.27 4.60 9.18
CA VAL A 263 0.99 4.91 9.85
C VAL A 263 1.64 3.62 10.33
N SER A 264 2.95 3.52 10.21
CA SER A 264 3.70 2.38 10.71
C SER A 264 4.43 2.73 11.99
N ARG A 265 4.56 1.77 12.89
CA ARG A 265 5.36 1.84 14.11
C ARG A 265 6.06 0.52 14.33
N SER A 266 7.30 0.58 14.77
CA SER A 266 8.00 -0.62 15.23
C SER A 266 7.39 -1.07 16.55
N VAL A 267 7.08 -2.37 16.63
CA VAL A 267 6.59 -3.01 17.85
C VAL A 267 7.55 -4.15 18.18
N LEU A 268 8.13 -4.10 19.37
CA LEU A 268 8.93 -5.20 19.90
C LEU A 268 8.11 -5.89 20.97
N PRO A 269 7.57 -7.09 20.71
CA PRO A 269 6.86 -7.86 21.73
C PRO A 269 7.89 -8.38 22.75
N ILE A 270 7.64 -8.11 24.02
CA ILE A 270 8.43 -8.66 25.13
C ILE A 270 7.70 -9.88 25.63
N THR A 271 8.13 -11.05 25.20
CA THR A 271 7.52 -12.34 25.55
C THR A 271 8.33 -13.12 26.58
N GLU A 272 9.65 -12.84 26.66
CA GLU A 272 10.57 -13.49 27.57
C GLU A 272 11.53 -12.48 28.23
N ASP A 273 12.19 -12.85 29.32
CA ASP A 273 13.11 -11.96 30.02
C ASP A 273 14.33 -11.55 29.19
N ILE A 274 14.71 -12.34 28.20
CA ILE A 274 15.78 -12.00 27.28
C ILE A 274 15.44 -10.83 26.37
N ASP A 275 14.16 -10.62 26.07
CA ASP A 275 13.68 -9.53 25.21
C ASP A 275 13.81 -8.15 25.89
N ARG A 276 14.11 -8.13 27.20
CA ARG A 276 14.30 -6.91 28.01
C ARG A 276 15.73 -6.41 28.04
N ARG A 277 16.68 -7.16 27.47
CA ARG A 277 18.11 -6.86 27.46
C ARG A 277 18.58 -6.27 26.14
#